data_02ded7d14bba0571dd1e00eb09ea4fb2
#
_entry.id   02ded7d14bba0571dd1e00eb09ea4fb2
#
_cell.length_a   1.000
_cell.length_b   1.000
_cell.length_c   1.000
_cell.angle_alpha   90.00
_cell.angle_beta   90.00
_cell.angle_gamma   90.00
#
_symmetry.space_group_name_H-M   'P 1'
#
loop_
_entity.id
_entity.type
_entity.pdbx_description
1 polymer ?
#
loop_
_entity_poly.entity_id
_entity_poly.type
_entity_poly.pdbx_seq_one_letter_code
_entity_poly.pdbx_strand_id
1 'polypeptide(L)'
;QDQAILALSRAVKTARVGLKDPRRPIGSFLFLGPTGVGKTELSKALAEFLFGSEDALIAIDMSEYMDESSVNRLIGAPPGYVGFEGGGQLTDRILQSPYAVVLFDEVEKAHPRVLDLLLQVMEEGRLTDGKGRQASFRETVILLTSNLGARALGDPSMGDAARDQAMLEVRRHFRPEFLNRLDEIIFFNRLSDEDLFQIMGLLLAKEAALAAGPGLDLQVSDGARRWLVAQNEHPEWGARPLRRILQRYLREPLADYLLTADPPAGTIVQVDVGPSGLTFSTPA
;
A
#
# COMPACT_ATOMS: atom_id res chain seq x y z
N GLN A 1 3.30 -7.27 11.18
CA GLN A 1 1.88 -6.82 10.99
C GLN A 1 0.87 -7.98 11.08
N ASP A 2 1.19 -9.03 11.83
CA ASP A 2 0.37 -10.27 11.89
C ASP A 2 -1.08 -10.04 12.31
N GLN A 3 -1.32 -9.11 13.25
CA GLN A 3 -2.68 -8.77 13.67
C GLN A 3 -3.51 -8.18 12.52
N ALA A 4 -2.92 -7.35 11.68
CA ALA A 4 -3.57 -6.78 10.51
C ALA A 4 -3.97 -7.88 9.50
N ILE A 5 -3.06 -8.80 9.24
CA ILE A 5 -3.29 -9.94 8.33
C ILE A 5 -4.37 -10.86 8.88
N LEU A 6 -4.36 -11.16 10.19
CA LEU A 6 -5.36 -12.02 10.83
C LEU A 6 -6.77 -11.41 10.78
N ALA A 7 -6.89 -10.11 11.08
CA ALA A 7 -8.15 -9.39 11.05
C ALA A 7 -8.75 -9.42 9.64
N LEU A 8 -7.95 -9.05 8.64
CA LEU A 8 -8.34 -9.06 7.24
C LEU A 8 -8.75 -10.46 6.76
N SER A 9 -7.96 -11.49 7.13
CA SER A 9 -8.25 -12.89 6.78
C SER A 9 -9.59 -13.39 7.36
N ARG A 10 -9.92 -13.02 8.60
CA ARG A 10 -11.21 -13.38 9.22
C ARG A 10 -12.38 -12.76 8.46
N ALA A 11 -12.32 -11.48 8.18
CA ALA A 11 -13.39 -10.77 7.49
C ALA A 11 -13.62 -11.32 6.08
N VAL A 12 -12.55 -11.58 5.33
CA VAL A 12 -12.64 -12.22 4.00
C VAL A 12 -13.27 -13.62 4.09
N LYS A 13 -12.88 -14.44 5.08
CA LYS A 13 -13.48 -15.76 5.30
C LYS A 13 -14.98 -15.65 5.58
N THR A 14 -15.40 -14.73 6.46
CA THR A 14 -16.80 -14.51 6.80
C THR A 14 -17.63 -14.12 5.57
N ALA A 15 -17.10 -13.24 4.73
CA ALA A 15 -17.76 -12.83 3.51
C ALA A 15 -17.90 -13.99 2.50
N ARG A 16 -16.86 -14.82 2.33
CA ARG A 16 -16.86 -15.96 1.39
C ARG A 16 -17.86 -17.05 1.75
N VAL A 17 -18.18 -17.25 3.03
CA VAL A 17 -19.20 -18.24 3.44
C VAL A 17 -20.63 -17.70 3.39
N GLY A 18 -20.84 -16.51 2.83
CA GLY A 18 -22.17 -15.93 2.61
C GLY A 18 -22.86 -15.42 3.89
N LEU A 19 -22.11 -15.19 4.97
CA LEU A 19 -22.63 -14.66 6.23
C LEU A 19 -22.68 -13.12 6.28
N LYS A 20 -22.59 -12.47 5.11
CA LYS A 20 -22.64 -11.01 4.97
C LYS A 20 -23.80 -10.58 4.06
N ASP A 21 -24.29 -9.33 4.23
CA ASP A 21 -25.28 -8.74 3.32
C ASP A 21 -24.73 -8.75 1.87
N PRO A 22 -25.39 -9.47 0.94
CA PRO A 22 -24.91 -9.63 -0.44
C PRO A 22 -24.92 -8.33 -1.25
N ARG A 23 -25.53 -7.27 -0.72
CA ARG A 23 -25.50 -5.95 -1.37
C ARG A 23 -24.21 -5.18 -1.08
N ARG A 24 -23.54 -5.43 0.05
CA ARG A 24 -22.35 -4.71 0.49
C ARG A 24 -21.08 -5.27 -0.14
N PRO A 25 -19.98 -4.48 -0.18
CA PRO A 25 -18.65 -4.99 -0.57
C PRO A 25 -18.22 -6.20 0.27
N ILE A 26 -17.32 -7.03 -0.22
CA ILE A 26 -16.74 -8.19 0.50
C ILE A 26 -16.21 -7.77 1.88
N GLY A 27 -15.55 -6.60 1.97
CA GLY A 27 -15.07 -6.03 3.21
C GLY A 27 -14.78 -4.55 3.07
N SER A 28 -14.85 -3.81 4.19
CA SER A 28 -14.55 -2.39 4.27
C SER A 28 -13.69 -2.13 5.49
N PHE A 29 -12.42 -1.74 5.29
CA PHE A 29 -11.42 -1.66 6.36
C PHE A 29 -10.75 -0.29 6.37
N LEU A 30 -10.45 0.22 7.56
CA LEU A 30 -9.61 1.39 7.75
C LEU A 30 -8.25 0.98 8.32
N PHE A 31 -7.18 1.26 7.58
CA PHE A 31 -5.80 1.03 7.99
C PHE A 31 -5.23 2.28 8.62
N LEU A 32 -4.91 2.22 9.91
CA LEU A 32 -4.32 3.32 10.68
C LEU A 32 -2.86 3.02 10.99
N GLY A 33 -1.99 3.99 10.84
CA GLY A 33 -0.59 3.85 11.23
C GLY A 33 0.33 4.82 10.51
N PRO A 34 1.60 4.85 10.92
CA PRO A 34 2.62 5.70 10.30
C PRO A 34 2.79 5.44 8.81
N THR A 35 3.48 6.35 8.12
CA THR A 35 3.85 6.14 6.72
C THR A 35 4.92 5.06 6.59
N GLY A 36 4.94 4.33 5.47
CA GLY A 36 5.99 3.36 5.17
C GLY A 36 5.95 2.06 5.97
N VAL A 37 4.85 1.76 6.70
CA VAL A 37 4.71 0.52 7.50
C VAL A 37 4.10 -0.66 6.73
N GLY A 38 3.77 -0.47 5.43
CA GLY A 38 3.31 -1.54 4.57
C GLY A 38 1.81 -1.56 4.25
N LYS A 39 1.04 -0.50 4.56
CA LYS A 39 -0.41 -0.43 4.26
C LYS A 39 -0.72 -0.72 2.79
N THR A 40 -0.03 -0.05 1.87
CA THR A 40 -0.20 -0.24 0.42
C THR A 40 0.32 -1.60 -0.07
N GLU A 41 1.43 -2.09 0.49
CA GLU A 41 1.97 -3.42 0.12
C GLU A 41 1.01 -4.54 0.56
N LEU A 42 0.38 -4.43 1.74
CA LEU A 42 -0.66 -5.38 2.15
C LEU A 42 -1.87 -5.34 1.21
N SER A 43 -2.24 -4.15 0.71
CA SER A 43 -3.33 -4.01 -0.26
C SER A 43 -3.03 -4.72 -1.58
N LYS A 44 -1.79 -4.66 -2.08
CA LYS A 44 -1.33 -5.40 -3.27
C LYS A 44 -1.35 -6.90 -3.04
N ALA A 45 -0.75 -7.34 -1.93
CA ALA A 45 -0.76 -8.75 -1.56
C ALA A 45 -2.17 -9.31 -1.41
N LEU A 46 -3.13 -8.51 -0.90
CA LEU A 46 -4.53 -8.90 -0.84
C LEU A 46 -5.16 -9.03 -2.23
N ALA A 47 -4.86 -8.11 -3.14
CA ALA A 47 -5.36 -8.17 -4.52
C ALA A 47 -4.85 -9.43 -5.25
N GLU A 48 -3.57 -9.73 -5.12
CA GLU A 48 -2.96 -10.94 -5.65
C GLU A 48 -3.59 -12.19 -5.05
N PHE A 49 -3.75 -12.24 -3.72
CA PHE A 49 -4.33 -13.38 -3.02
C PHE A 49 -5.80 -13.65 -3.38
N LEU A 50 -6.62 -12.61 -3.49
CA LEU A 50 -8.06 -12.75 -3.74
C LEU A 50 -8.40 -12.91 -5.22
N PHE A 51 -7.69 -12.21 -6.09
CA PHE A 51 -8.05 -12.04 -7.50
C PHE A 51 -6.94 -12.49 -8.46
N GLY A 52 -5.80 -12.98 -7.94
CA GLY A 52 -4.75 -13.62 -8.71
C GLY A 52 -3.76 -12.65 -9.40
N SER A 53 -3.88 -11.35 -9.15
CA SER A 53 -2.95 -10.34 -9.70
C SER A 53 -2.90 -9.09 -8.82
N GLU A 54 -1.70 -8.51 -8.66
CA GLU A 54 -1.54 -7.17 -8.06
C GLU A 54 -2.28 -6.09 -8.88
N ASP A 55 -2.51 -6.29 -10.19
CA ASP A 55 -3.23 -5.37 -11.07
C ASP A 55 -4.72 -5.26 -10.73
N ALA A 56 -5.26 -6.21 -9.93
CA ALA A 56 -6.60 -6.10 -9.38
C ALA A 56 -6.71 -5.05 -8.24
N LEU A 57 -5.62 -4.31 -7.95
CA LEU A 57 -5.62 -3.17 -7.03
C LEU A 57 -5.96 -1.88 -7.78
N ILE A 58 -7.08 -1.26 -7.42
CA ILE A 58 -7.46 0.08 -7.84
C ILE A 58 -7.06 1.06 -6.73
N ALA A 59 -5.92 1.72 -6.86
CA ALA A 59 -5.46 2.72 -5.89
C ALA A 59 -5.85 4.13 -6.33
N ILE A 60 -6.38 4.92 -5.39
CA ILE A 60 -6.81 6.31 -5.55
C ILE A 60 -6.27 7.11 -4.38
N ASP A 61 -5.44 8.12 -4.69
CA ASP A 61 -4.89 9.04 -3.70
C ASP A 61 -5.91 10.15 -3.38
N MET A 62 -6.37 10.20 -2.15
CA MET A 62 -7.38 11.16 -1.72
C MET A 62 -6.84 12.59 -1.59
N SER A 63 -5.53 12.78 -1.62
CA SER A 63 -4.94 14.12 -1.70
C SER A 63 -5.28 14.85 -3.02
N GLU A 64 -5.65 14.10 -4.07
CA GLU A 64 -6.13 14.66 -5.34
C GLU A 64 -7.62 15.06 -5.31
N TYR A 65 -8.34 14.73 -4.22
CA TYR A 65 -9.79 14.89 -4.08
C TYR A 65 -10.16 15.73 -2.86
N MET A 66 -9.38 16.77 -2.60
CA MET A 66 -9.59 17.72 -1.50
C MET A 66 -10.69 18.74 -1.79
N ASP A 67 -10.95 19.01 -3.05
CA ASP A 67 -11.92 20.02 -3.50
C ASP A 67 -13.24 19.39 -3.96
N GLU A 68 -14.36 20.12 -3.79
CA GLU A 68 -15.68 19.67 -4.20
C GLU A 68 -15.75 19.31 -5.69
N SER A 69 -15.09 20.10 -6.55
CA SER A 69 -15.06 19.88 -7.99
C SER A 69 -14.36 18.57 -8.38
N SER A 70 -13.42 18.11 -7.55
CA SER A 70 -12.69 16.86 -7.80
C SER A 70 -13.57 15.61 -7.65
N VAL A 71 -14.67 15.68 -6.92
CA VAL A 71 -15.63 14.57 -6.75
C VAL A 71 -16.15 14.07 -8.10
N ASN A 72 -16.40 15.00 -9.04
CA ASN A 72 -16.86 14.65 -10.38
C ASN A 72 -15.85 13.82 -11.17
N ARG A 73 -14.56 13.87 -10.82
CA ARG A 73 -13.54 12.99 -11.44
C ARG A 73 -13.70 11.54 -11.02
N LEU A 74 -14.22 11.27 -9.81
CA LEU A 74 -14.44 9.90 -9.34
C LEU A 74 -15.61 9.21 -10.03
N ILE A 75 -16.73 9.93 -10.20
CA ILE A 75 -18.00 9.38 -10.70
C ILE A 75 -18.37 9.86 -12.11
N GLY A 76 -17.59 10.77 -12.69
CA GLY A 76 -17.91 11.45 -13.95
C GLY A 76 -18.74 12.72 -13.74
N ALA A 77 -18.52 13.71 -14.59
CA ALA A 77 -19.28 14.95 -14.57
C ALA A 77 -20.73 14.69 -15.07
N PRO A 78 -21.74 15.41 -14.54
CA PRO A 78 -23.10 15.33 -15.06
C PRO A 78 -23.19 15.96 -16.47
N PRO A 79 -24.24 15.63 -17.24
CA PRO A 79 -24.47 16.19 -18.58
C PRO A 79 -24.40 17.72 -18.59
N GLY A 80 -23.66 18.26 -19.55
CA GLY A 80 -23.51 19.72 -19.73
C GLY A 80 -22.33 20.34 -18.98
N TYR A 81 -21.57 19.56 -18.20
CA TYR A 81 -20.33 20.01 -17.52
C TYR A 81 -19.09 19.59 -18.30
N VAL A 82 -18.01 20.36 -18.16
CA VAL A 82 -16.69 20.01 -18.72
C VAL A 82 -16.23 18.68 -18.12
N GLY A 83 -15.80 17.74 -18.99
CA GLY A 83 -15.37 16.41 -18.56
C GLY A 83 -16.45 15.32 -18.59
N PHE A 84 -17.69 15.61 -19.02
CA PHE A 84 -18.78 14.64 -19.13
C PHE A 84 -18.41 13.44 -20.02
N GLU A 85 -17.67 13.63 -21.11
CA GLU A 85 -17.27 12.54 -22.01
C GLU A 85 -16.24 11.59 -21.38
N GLY A 86 -15.42 12.07 -20.45
CA GLY A 86 -14.32 11.34 -19.84
C GLY A 86 -14.70 10.19 -18.90
N GLY A 87 -15.99 10.12 -18.46
CA GLY A 87 -16.42 9.13 -17.46
C GLY A 87 -15.84 9.38 -16.05
N GLY A 88 -16.10 8.48 -15.12
CA GLY A 88 -15.59 8.56 -13.74
C GLY A 88 -14.39 7.64 -13.53
N GLN A 89 -13.31 8.17 -12.96
CA GLN A 89 -12.07 7.40 -12.74
C GLN A 89 -12.29 6.14 -11.88
N LEU A 90 -13.14 6.22 -10.87
CA LEU A 90 -13.50 5.09 -10.03
C LEU A 90 -14.54 4.20 -10.71
N THR A 91 -15.64 4.78 -11.16
CA THR A 91 -16.77 4.01 -11.72
C THR A 91 -16.40 3.26 -12.99
N ASP A 92 -15.61 3.86 -13.89
CA ASP A 92 -15.15 3.19 -15.11
C ASP A 92 -14.22 2.00 -14.81
N ARG A 93 -13.29 2.13 -13.82
CA ARG A 93 -12.43 1.02 -13.42
C ARG A 93 -13.23 -0.14 -12.84
N ILE A 94 -14.23 0.14 -12.01
CA ILE A 94 -15.10 -0.90 -11.43
C ILE A 94 -15.98 -1.56 -12.48
N LEU A 95 -16.50 -0.80 -13.46
CA LEU A 95 -17.25 -1.37 -14.58
C LEU A 95 -16.40 -2.29 -15.47
N GLN A 96 -15.11 -1.98 -15.62
CA GLN A 96 -14.16 -2.82 -16.36
C GLN A 96 -13.67 -4.03 -15.56
N SER A 97 -13.45 -3.86 -14.25
CA SER A 97 -12.87 -4.85 -13.35
C SER A 97 -13.65 -4.91 -12.03
N PRO A 98 -14.80 -5.61 -11.99
CA PRO A 98 -15.66 -5.65 -10.80
C PRO A 98 -15.06 -6.44 -9.64
N TYR A 99 -14.08 -7.31 -9.89
CA TYR A 99 -13.33 -8.07 -8.89
C TYR A 99 -12.04 -7.35 -8.57
N ALA A 100 -12.04 -6.49 -7.55
CA ALA A 100 -10.91 -5.64 -7.24
C ALA A 100 -10.77 -5.36 -5.75
N VAL A 101 -9.56 -5.05 -5.33
CA VAL A 101 -9.28 -4.32 -4.09
C VAL A 101 -9.24 -2.83 -4.43
N VAL A 102 -10.10 -2.04 -3.81
CA VAL A 102 -10.14 -0.59 -4.01
C VAL A 102 -9.51 0.09 -2.80
N LEU A 103 -8.37 0.72 -3.01
CA LEU A 103 -7.61 1.42 -2.00
C LEU A 103 -7.82 2.94 -2.14
N PHE A 104 -8.38 3.57 -1.11
CA PHE A 104 -8.44 5.00 -0.95
C PHE A 104 -7.34 5.44 0.02
N ASP A 105 -6.24 5.96 -0.52
CA ASP A 105 -5.07 6.34 0.27
C ASP A 105 -5.24 7.74 0.86
N GLU A 106 -4.84 7.93 2.13
CA GLU A 106 -4.95 9.19 2.89
C GLU A 106 -6.37 9.77 2.93
N VAL A 107 -7.35 8.92 3.30
CA VAL A 107 -8.80 9.27 3.27
C VAL A 107 -9.17 10.49 4.14
N GLU A 108 -8.34 10.83 5.14
CA GLU A 108 -8.51 12.04 5.95
C GLU A 108 -8.37 13.34 5.16
N LYS A 109 -7.75 13.30 3.97
CA LYS A 109 -7.58 14.47 3.10
C LYS A 109 -8.76 14.69 2.16
N ALA A 110 -9.63 13.69 2.01
CA ALA A 110 -10.75 13.73 1.08
C ALA A 110 -11.76 14.83 1.43
N HIS A 111 -12.32 15.47 0.40
CA HIS A 111 -13.46 16.36 0.61
C HIS A 111 -14.66 15.60 1.23
N PRO A 112 -15.47 16.21 2.13
CA PRO A 112 -16.60 15.54 2.78
C PRO A 112 -17.56 14.83 1.83
N ARG A 113 -17.81 15.38 0.63
CA ARG A 113 -18.64 14.73 -0.40
C ARG A 113 -18.07 13.41 -0.91
N VAL A 114 -16.75 13.23 -0.91
CA VAL A 114 -16.12 11.93 -1.23
C VAL A 114 -16.46 10.92 -0.13
N LEU A 115 -16.40 11.33 1.14
CA LEU A 115 -16.79 10.45 2.26
C LEU A 115 -18.26 10.04 2.17
N ASP A 116 -19.15 10.92 1.70
CA ASP A 116 -20.56 10.60 1.47
C ASP A 116 -20.73 9.56 0.33
N LEU A 117 -19.92 9.65 -0.75
CA LEU A 117 -19.89 8.62 -1.81
C LEU A 117 -19.36 7.28 -1.28
N LEU A 118 -18.33 7.30 -0.43
CA LEU A 118 -17.80 6.09 0.18
C LEU A 118 -18.81 5.44 1.12
N LEU A 119 -19.60 6.23 1.85
CA LEU A 119 -20.73 5.71 2.64
C LEU A 119 -21.71 4.95 1.74
N GLN A 120 -22.11 5.53 0.61
CA GLN A 120 -23.01 4.86 -0.33
C GLN A 120 -22.42 3.54 -0.84
N VAL A 121 -21.11 3.51 -1.18
CA VAL A 121 -20.41 2.29 -1.59
C VAL A 121 -20.49 1.22 -0.48
N MET A 122 -20.19 1.59 0.77
CA MET A 122 -20.17 0.65 1.89
C MET A 122 -21.57 0.16 2.31
N GLU A 123 -22.62 0.95 2.06
CA GLU A 123 -23.99 0.60 2.39
C GLU A 123 -24.72 -0.15 1.28
N GLU A 124 -24.70 0.40 0.07
CA GLU A 124 -25.48 -0.08 -1.07
C GLU A 124 -24.65 -0.98 -2.02
N GLY A 125 -23.29 -0.95 -1.90
CA GLY A 125 -22.38 -1.66 -2.78
C GLY A 125 -22.47 -1.22 -4.24
N ARG A 126 -22.85 0.03 -4.50
CA ARG A 126 -22.97 0.58 -5.85
C ARG A 126 -22.79 2.09 -5.88
N LEU A 127 -22.34 2.60 -7.01
CA LEU A 127 -22.37 4.02 -7.36
C LEU A 127 -22.98 4.21 -8.76
N THR A 128 -23.74 5.28 -8.93
CA THR A 128 -24.23 5.70 -10.24
C THR A 128 -23.31 6.80 -10.77
N ASP A 129 -22.79 6.62 -11.98
CA ASP A 129 -21.93 7.62 -12.63
C ASP A 129 -22.73 8.77 -13.25
N GLY A 130 -22.02 9.80 -13.75
CA GLY A 130 -22.62 10.95 -14.41
C GLY A 130 -23.39 10.62 -15.70
N LYS A 131 -23.22 9.42 -16.26
CA LYS A 131 -23.91 8.89 -17.45
C LYS A 131 -25.10 7.98 -17.08
N GLY A 132 -25.41 7.80 -15.79
CA GLY A 132 -26.48 6.96 -15.30
C GLY A 132 -26.14 5.45 -15.24
N ARG A 133 -24.89 5.05 -15.51
CA ARG A 133 -24.44 3.65 -15.37
C ARG A 133 -24.19 3.33 -13.90
N GLN A 134 -24.57 2.12 -13.48
CA GLN A 134 -24.32 1.64 -12.10
C GLN A 134 -23.04 0.79 -12.05
N ALA A 135 -22.05 1.25 -11.32
CA ALA A 135 -20.87 0.48 -10.95
C ALA A 135 -21.14 -0.32 -9.67
N SER A 136 -20.98 -1.64 -9.71
CA SER A 136 -21.20 -2.55 -8.58
C SER A 136 -19.91 -2.82 -7.84
N PHE A 137 -19.92 -2.59 -6.52
CA PHE A 137 -18.80 -2.85 -5.59
C PHE A 137 -18.97 -4.12 -4.76
N ARG A 138 -19.96 -4.96 -5.07
CA ARG A 138 -20.30 -6.16 -4.27
C ARG A 138 -19.15 -7.16 -4.21
N GLU A 139 -18.41 -7.29 -5.30
CA GLU A 139 -17.27 -8.20 -5.42
C GLU A 139 -15.93 -7.51 -5.13
N THR A 140 -15.96 -6.34 -4.46
CA THR A 140 -14.75 -5.60 -4.11
C THR A 140 -14.45 -5.67 -2.62
N VAL A 141 -13.17 -5.49 -2.27
CA VAL A 141 -12.73 -5.16 -0.92
C VAL A 141 -12.36 -3.68 -0.89
N ILE A 142 -12.95 -2.93 0.03
CA ILE A 142 -12.67 -1.50 0.21
C ILE A 142 -11.63 -1.34 1.31
N LEU A 143 -10.51 -0.74 0.96
CA LEU A 143 -9.45 -0.39 1.90
C LEU A 143 -9.31 1.13 1.95
N LEU A 144 -9.31 1.66 3.14
CA LEU A 144 -9.07 3.07 3.41
C LEU A 144 -7.78 3.16 4.21
N THR A 145 -6.85 4.03 3.85
CA THR A 145 -5.70 4.31 4.69
C THR A 145 -5.80 5.68 5.31
N SER A 146 -5.25 5.82 6.50
CA SER A 146 -5.13 7.12 7.15
C SER A 146 -3.88 7.20 8.02
N ASN A 147 -3.34 8.40 8.11
CA ASN A 147 -2.23 8.74 9.00
C ASN A 147 -2.69 9.38 10.31
N LEU A 148 -4.01 9.44 10.57
CA LEU A 148 -4.54 9.89 11.85
C LEU A 148 -4.03 8.98 12.97
N GLY A 149 -3.59 9.59 14.07
CA GLY A 149 -2.98 8.86 15.18
C GLY A 149 -1.58 8.30 14.91
N ALA A 150 -0.99 8.56 13.74
CA ALA A 150 0.31 8.02 13.36
C ALA A 150 1.42 8.37 14.37
N ARG A 151 1.36 9.56 15.00
CA ARG A 151 2.31 9.99 16.01
C ARG A 151 2.25 9.10 17.25
N ALA A 152 1.04 8.83 17.75
CA ALA A 152 0.84 7.95 18.90
C ALA A 152 1.24 6.51 18.59
N LEU A 153 0.80 5.98 17.44
CA LEU A 153 1.13 4.62 16.98
C LEU A 153 2.61 4.42 16.64
N GLY A 154 3.33 5.50 16.36
CA GLY A 154 4.78 5.51 16.12
C GLY A 154 5.62 5.64 17.38
N ASP A 155 5.03 5.91 18.55
CA ASP A 155 5.73 6.10 19.82
C ASP A 155 5.74 4.80 20.64
N PRO A 156 6.91 4.14 20.76
CA PRO A 156 7.02 2.89 21.53
C PRO A 156 6.70 3.05 23.02
N SER A 157 6.80 4.27 23.56
CA SER A 157 6.54 4.53 24.99
C SER A 157 5.06 4.49 25.37
N MET A 158 4.16 4.64 24.39
CA MET A 158 2.72 4.71 24.63
C MET A 158 2.05 3.36 24.82
N GLY A 159 2.64 2.27 24.33
CA GLY A 159 2.06 0.93 24.47
C GLY A 159 0.60 0.85 23.98
N ASP A 160 -0.29 0.26 24.80
CA ASP A 160 -1.71 0.11 24.47
C ASP A 160 -2.47 1.45 24.36
N ALA A 161 -2.02 2.49 25.08
CA ALA A 161 -2.62 3.84 25.04
C ALA A 161 -2.49 4.50 23.65
N ALA A 162 -1.55 4.05 22.82
CA ALA A 162 -1.37 4.54 21.46
C ALA A 162 -2.63 4.34 20.60
N ARG A 163 -3.28 3.18 20.74
CA ARG A 163 -4.50 2.86 19.98
C ARG A 163 -5.68 3.71 20.41
N ASP A 164 -5.83 3.92 21.72
CA ASP A 164 -6.90 4.75 22.25
C ASP A 164 -6.74 6.20 21.80
N GLN A 165 -5.52 6.72 21.82
CA GLN A 165 -5.21 8.06 21.32
C GLN A 165 -5.48 8.19 19.81
N ALA A 166 -5.06 7.21 19.01
CA ALA A 166 -5.34 7.18 17.57
C ALA A 166 -6.86 7.15 17.30
N MET A 167 -7.62 6.36 18.06
CA MET A 167 -9.07 6.31 17.95
C MET A 167 -9.77 7.62 18.33
N LEU A 168 -9.22 8.38 19.27
CA LEU A 168 -9.73 9.73 19.58
C LEU A 168 -9.59 10.68 18.39
N GLU A 169 -8.45 10.65 17.68
CA GLU A 169 -8.24 11.46 16.49
C GLU A 169 -9.20 11.04 15.36
N VAL A 170 -9.34 9.73 15.13
CA VAL A 170 -10.26 9.17 14.12
C VAL A 170 -11.70 9.59 14.37
N ARG A 171 -12.19 9.48 15.62
CA ARG A 171 -13.56 9.87 16.00
C ARG A 171 -13.80 11.39 15.94
N ARG A 172 -12.76 12.22 16.03
CA ARG A 172 -12.86 13.67 15.84
C ARG A 172 -12.95 14.04 14.35
N HIS A 173 -12.34 13.23 13.48
CA HIS A 173 -12.24 13.52 12.05
C HIS A 173 -13.42 12.94 11.28
N PHE A 174 -13.76 11.68 11.50
CA PHE A 174 -14.83 10.98 10.79
C PHE A 174 -16.13 10.96 11.59
N ARG A 175 -17.24 11.12 10.86
CA ARG A 175 -18.58 11.02 11.46
C ARG A 175 -18.84 9.59 11.97
N PRO A 176 -19.62 9.42 13.06
CA PRO A 176 -19.94 8.10 13.59
C PRO A 176 -20.58 7.15 12.57
N GLU A 177 -21.44 7.65 11.69
CA GLU A 177 -22.06 6.84 10.64
C GLU A 177 -21.04 6.26 9.66
N PHE A 178 -19.97 6.99 9.34
CA PHE A 178 -18.89 6.49 8.49
C PHE A 178 -18.13 5.35 9.17
N LEU A 179 -17.75 5.53 10.43
CA LEU A 179 -17.01 4.53 11.20
C LEU A 179 -17.84 3.25 11.44
N ASN A 180 -19.15 3.38 11.61
CA ASN A 180 -20.05 2.24 11.81
C ASN A 180 -20.28 1.40 10.54
N ARG A 181 -19.87 1.87 9.37
CA ARG A 181 -19.92 1.10 8.11
C ARG A 181 -18.67 0.30 7.81
N LEU A 182 -17.59 0.58 8.52
CA LEU A 182 -16.37 -0.22 8.45
C LEU A 182 -16.59 -1.56 9.17
N ASP A 183 -16.09 -2.63 8.56
CA ASP A 183 -16.10 -3.95 9.20
C ASP A 183 -15.06 -4.03 10.31
N GLU A 184 -13.89 -3.39 10.10
CA GLU A 184 -12.84 -3.35 11.12
C GLU A 184 -11.87 -2.17 10.88
N ILE A 185 -11.30 -1.67 12.00
CA ILE A 185 -10.21 -0.69 12.00
C ILE A 185 -8.92 -1.42 12.39
N ILE A 186 -7.96 -1.41 11.50
CA ILE A 186 -6.72 -2.19 11.59
C ILE A 186 -5.54 -1.27 11.87
N PHE A 187 -4.83 -1.53 12.96
CA PHE A 187 -3.69 -0.74 13.38
C PHE A 187 -2.39 -1.34 12.85
N PHE A 188 -1.58 -0.51 12.21
CA PHE A 188 -0.23 -0.81 11.77
C PHE A 188 0.77 -0.22 12.74
N ASN A 189 1.62 -1.07 13.28
CA ASN A 189 2.68 -0.65 14.17
C ASN A 189 3.88 -0.11 13.39
N ARG A 190 4.71 0.70 14.06
CA ARG A 190 6.02 1.07 13.54
C ARG A 190 6.85 -0.19 13.28
N LEU A 191 7.63 -0.16 12.20
CA LEU A 191 8.57 -1.24 11.88
C LEU A 191 9.78 -1.17 12.82
N SER A 192 10.18 -2.32 13.34
CA SER A 192 11.43 -2.51 14.07
C SER A 192 12.62 -2.58 13.11
N ASP A 193 13.83 -2.48 13.66
CA ASP A 193 15.06 -2.65 12.87
C ASP A 193 15.14 -4.06 12.25
N GLU A 194 14.60 -5.07 12.94
CA GLU A 194 14.53 -6.43 12.42
C GLU A 194 13.52 -6.54 11.27
N ASP A 195 12.36 -5.85 11.35
CA ASP A 195 11.42 -5.77 10.24
C ASP A 195 12.06 -5.10 9.02
N LEU A 196 12.78 -3.98 9.23
CA LEU A 196 13.49 -3.28 8.15
C LEU A 196 14.58 -4.17 7.54
N PHE A 197 15.29 -4.94 8.35
CA PHE A 197 16.28 -5.92 7.88
C PHE A 197 15.61 -7.01 7.02
N GLN A 198 14.47 -7.52 7.41
CA GLN A 198 13.72 -8.51 6.63
C GLN A 198 13.18 -7.94 5.32
N ILE A 199 12.62 -6.74 5.36
CA ILE A 199 12.15 -6.03 4.16
C ILE A 199 13.31 -5.77 3.19
N MET A 200 14.47 -5.35 3.70
CA MET A 200 15.67 -5.19 2.88
C MET A 200 16.04 -6.49 2.16
N GLY A 201 15.93 -7.65 2.84
CA GLY A 201 16.16 -8.95 2.22
C GLY A 201 15.20 -9.25 1.05
N LEU A 202 13.91 -8.94 1.21
CA LEU A 202 12.94 -9.10 0.14
C LEU A 202 13.23 -8.18 -1.06
N LEU A 203 13.67 -6.95 -0.78
CA LEU A 203 14.05 -6.01 -1.83
C LEU A 203 15.32 -6.47 -2.57
N LEU A 204 16.31 -6.97 -1.83
CA LEU A 204 17.55 -7.54 -2.41
C LEU A 204 17.27 -8.78 -3.26
N ALA A 205 16.32 -9.63 -2.87
CA ALA A 205 15.91 -10.77 -3.68
C ALA A 205 15.30 -10.32 -5.04
N LYS A 206 14.57 -9.21 -5.05
CA LYS A 206 14.07 -8.61 -6.30
C LYS A 206 15.22 -8.06 -7.16
N GLU A 207 16.22 -7.43 -6.55
CA GLU A 207 17.44 -6.98 -7.27
C GLU A 207 18.21 -8.16 -7.87
N ALA A 208 18.38 -9.25 -7.10
CA ALA A 208 19.02 -10.47 -7.60
C ALA A 208 18.25 -11.08 -8.79
N ALA A 209 16.93 -11.09 -8.74
CA ALA A 209 16.10 -11.55 -9.85
C ALA A 209 16.26 -10.67 -11.12
N LEU A 210 16.43 -9.35 -10.94
CA LEU A 210 16.72 -8.44 -12.05
C LEU A 210 18.12 -8.69 -12.63
N ALA A 211 19.14 -8.95 -11.80
CA ALA A 211 20.48 -9.28 -12.21
C ALA A 211 20.57 -10.63 -12.96
N ALA A 212 19.67 -11.55 -12.69
CA ALA A 212 19.58 -12.83 -13.41
C ALA A 212 19.19 -12.66 -14.89
N GLY A 213 18.55 -11.55 -15.28
CA GLY A 213 18.22 -11.27 -16.69
C GLY A 213 19.46 -11.21 -17.59
N PRO A 214 20.52 -10.46 -17.25
CA PRO A 214 21.82 -10.51 -17.94
C PRO A 214 22.68 -11.74 -17.60
N GLY A 215 22.16 -12.70 -16.83
CA GLY A 215 22.87 -13.96 -16.51
C GLY A 215 23.81 -13.88 -15.33
N LEU A 216 23.60 -12.95 -14.40
CA LEU A 216 24.44 -12.78 -13.19
C LEU A 216 23.71 -13.34 -11.96
N ASP A 217 24.47 -13.96 -11.04
CA ASP A 217 24.00 -14.36 -9.72
C ASP A 217 24.49 -13.37 -8.66
N LEU A 218 23.58 -12.54 -8.13
CA LEU A 218 23.91 -11.52 -7.14
C LEU A 218 23.77 -12.08 -5.72
N GLN A 219 24.86 -12.18 -4.98
CA GLN A 219 24.92 -12.66 -3.62
C GLN A 219 25.32 -11.54 -2.65
N VAL A 220 24.35 -11.13 -1.81
CA VAL A 220 24.55 -10.04 -0.85
C VAL A 220 24.70 -10.60 0.55
N SER A 221 25.82 -10.31 1.22
CA SER A 221 26.06 -10.77 2.58
C SER A 221 25.10 -10.13 3.60
N ASP A 222 24.90 -10.80 4.73
CA ASP A 222 24.13 -10.23 5.85
C ASP A 222 24.78 -8.95 6.40
N GLY A 223 26.12 -8.83 6.32
CA GLY A 223 26.84 -7.61 6.65
C GLY A 223 26.43 -6.44 5.74
N ALA A 224 26.45 -6.67 4.43
CA ALA A 224 26.01 -5.67 3.44
C ALA A 224 24.52 -5.29 3.62
N ARG A 225 23.67 -6.25 3.91
CA ARG A 225 22.26 -6.04 4.19
C ARG A 225 22.03 -5.16 5.43
N ARG A 226 22.76 -5.44 6.55
CA ARG A 226 22.71 -4.61 7.77
C ARG A 226 23.24 -3.20 7.51
N TRP A 227 24.34 -3.11 6.77
CA TRP A 227 24.92 -1.81 6.40
C TRP A 227 23.94 -0.96 5.60
N LEU A 228 23.24 -1.54 4.60
CA LEU A 228 22.22 -0.85 3.81
C LEU A 228 21.06 -0.33 4.70
N VAL A 229 20.56 -1.13 5.65
CA VAL A 229 19.52 -0.69 6.57
C VAL A 229 20.01 0.47 7.44
N ALA A 230 21.28 0.45 7.88
CA ALA A 230 21.88 1.51 8.67
C ALA A 230 22.04 2.85 7.93
N GLN A 231 21.96 2.86 6.58
CA GLN A 231 21.91 4.10 5.80
C GLN A 231 20.55 4.81 5.86
N ASN A 232 19.57 4.26 6.59
CA ASN A 232 18.27 4.90 6.78
C ASN A 232 18.37 6.01 7.82
N GLU A 233 18.60 7.24 7.36
CA GLU A 233 18.64 8.45 8.19
C GLU A 233 17.28 8.86 8.76
N HIS A 234 16.18 8.26 8.24
CA HIS A 234 14.79 8.59 8.56
C HIS A 234 13.98 7.35 8.95
N PRO A 235 14.31 6.71 10.11
CA PRO A 235 13.60 5.51 10.55
C PRO A 235 12.10 5.77 10.83
N GLU A 236 11.72 7.02 11.09
CA GLU A 236 10.32 7.45 11.27
C GLU A 236 9.48 7.32 9.97
N TRP A 237 10.12 7.24 8.80
CA TRP A 237 9.45 7.01 7.52
C TRP A 237 9.32 5.51 7.17
N GLY A 238 9.64 4.63 8.08
CA GLY A 238 9.54 3.18 7.93
C GLY A 238 10.41 2.64 6.80
N ALA A 239 9.84 1.77 5.98
CA ALA A 239 10.55 1.13 4.85
C ALA A 239 10.60 1.98 3.57
N ARG A 240 9.91 3.12 3.51
CA ARG A 240 9.87 3.96 2.28
C ARG A 240 11.25 4.37 1.77
N PRO A 241 12.23 4.77 2.61
CA PRO A 241 13.57 5.13 2.15
C PRO A 241 14.39 3.97 1.58
N LEU A 242 14.10 2.71 1.94
CA LEU A 242 14.93 1.55 1.61
C LEU A 242 15.11 1.37 0.09
N ARG A 243 14.09 1.65 -0.72
CA ARG A 243 14.22 1.58 -2.19
C ARG A 243 15.21 2.58 -2.73
N ARG A 244 15.24 3.80 -2.18
CA ARG A 244 16.19 4.85 -2.58
C ARG A 244 17.60 4.51 -2.10
N ILE A 245 17.74 3.91 -0.93
CA ILE A 245 19.00 3.42 -0.39
C ILE A 245 19.58 2.35 -1.31
N LEU A 246 18.77 1.37 -1.74
CA LEU A 246 19.19 0.35 -2.70
C LEU A 246 19.60 0.96 -4.04
N GLN A 247 18.85 1.91 -4.56
CA GLN A 247 19.21 2.60 -5.81
C GLN A 247 20.59 3.22 -5.70
N ARG A 248 20.83 4.02 -4.65
CA ARG A 248 22.05 4.81 -4.47
C ARG A 248 23.28 3.97 -4.10
N TYR A 249 23.11 3.03 -3.17
CA TYR A 249 24.25 2.34 -2.57
C TYR A 249 24.51 0.94 -3.13
N LEU A 250 23.55 0.35 -3.83
CA LEU A 250 23.73 -0.95 -4.47
C LEU A 250 23.66 -0.85 -5.99
N ARG A 251 22.54 -0.38 -6.54
CA ARG A 251 22.29 -0.47 -7.99
C ARG A 251 23.23 0.39 -8.82
N GLU A 252 23.44 1.65 -8.43
CA GLU A 252 24.37 2.56 -9.14
C GLU A 252 25.81 2.05 -9.06
N PRO A 253 26.40 1.74 -7.87
CA PRO A 253 27.75 1.21 -7.80
C PRO A 253 27.93 -0.17 -8.45
N LEU A 254 26.89 -1.03 -8.39
CA LEU A 254 26.91 -2.32 -9.09
C LEU A 254 26.99 -2.13 -10.61
N ALA A 255 26.21 -1.18 -11.16
CA ALA A 255 26.25 -0.88 -12.59
C ALA A 255 27.65 -0.42 -13.03
N ASP A 256 28.30 0.48 -12.27
CA ASP A 256 29.66 0.93 -12.54
C ASP A 256 30.66 -0.23 -12.48
N TYR A 257 30.54 -1.11 -11.50
CA TYR A 257 31.36 -2.32 -11.38
C TYR A 257 31.20 -3.23 -12.60
N LEU A 258 29.96 -3.52 -13.01
CA LEU A 258 29.66 -4.40 -14.13
C LEU A 258 30.18 -3.84 -15.47
N LEU A 259 30.08 -2.53 -15.68
CA LEU A 259 30.63 -1.87 -16.88
C LEU A 259 32.13 -1.94 -16.94
N THR A 260 32.82 -1.95 -15.78
CA THR A 260 34.29 -1.97 -15.71
C THR A 260 34.84 -3.40 -15.75
N ALA A 261 34.21 -4.32 -15.04
CA ALA A 261 34.68 -5.70 -14.89
C ALA A 261 34.23 -6.62 -16.04
N ASP A 262 33.12 -6.26 -16.75
CA ASP A 262 32.50 -7.00 -17.85
C ASP A 262 32.43 -8.54 -17.60
N PRO A 263 31.83 -8.97 -16.48
CA PRO A 263 31.82 -10.38 -16.09
C PRO A 263 31.00 -11.20 -17.06
N PRO A 264 31.45 -12.40 -17.47
CA PRO A 264 30.71 -13.28 -18.37
C PRO A 264 29.39 -13.77 -17.71
N ALA A 265 28.41 -14.11 -18.54
CA ALA A 265 27.16 -14.71 -18.07
C ALA A 265 27.44 -15.97 -17.23
N GLY A 266 26.67 -16.14 -16.15
CA GLY A 266 26.87 -17.20 -15.15
C GLY A 266 27.81 -16.81 -14.01
N THR A 267 28.33 -15.59 -14.01
CA THR A 267 29.22 -15.13 -12.94
C THR A 267 28.45 -14.82 -11.66
N ILE A 268 28.99 -15.26 -10.53
CA ILE A 268 28.52 -14.86 -9.19
C ILE A 268 29.18 -13.51 -8.86
N VAL A 269 28.35 -12.51 -8.53
CA VAL A 269 28.79 -11.22 -8.00
C VAL A 269 28.50 -11.18 -6.51
N GLN A 270 29.55 -11.21 -5.70
CA GLN A 270 29.44 -11.10 -4.25
C GLN A 270 29.45 -9.62 -3.84
N VAL A 271 28.53 -9.26 -2.95
CA VAL A 271 28.41 -7.91 -2.38
C VAL A 271 28.67 -8.00 -0.88
N ASP A 272 29.69 -7.29 -0.43
CA ASP A 272 30.08 -7.26 0.98
C ASP A 272 30.37 -5.81 1.44
N VAL A 273 30.67 -5.64 2.72
CA VAL A 273 31.01 -4.35 3.32
C VAL A 273 32.52 -4.13 3.27
N GLY A 274 32.95 -3.04 2.64
CA GLY A 274 34.31 -2.56 2.66
C GLY A 274 34.49 -1.28 3.50
N PRO A 275 35.72 -0.75 3.57
CA PRO A 275 36.02 0.42 4.39
C PRO A 275 35.25 1.70 4.01
N SER A 276 34.86 1.84 2.75
CA SER A 276 34.21 3.04 2.19
C SER A 276 32.77 2.80 1.73
N GLY A 277 32.18 1.65 2.00
CA GLY A 277 30.84 1.28 1.56
C GLY A 277 30.77 -0.16 1.08
N LEU A 278 29.84 -0.48 0.17
CA LEU A 278 29.73 -1.80 -0.42
C LEU A 278 30.89 -2.07 -1.39
N THR A 279 31.36 -3.29 -1.39
CA THR A 279 32.37 -3.83 -2.31
C THR A 279 31.77 -4.95 -3.15
N PHE A 280 32.22 -5.01 -4.41
CA PHE A 280 31.78 -6.00 -5.39
C PHE A 280 32.96 -6.85 -5.80
N SER A 281 32.79 -8.15 -5.83
CA SER A 281 33.82 -9.09 -6.25
C SER A 281 33.21 -10.28 -6.98
N THR A 282 33.96 -10.84 -7.90
CA THR A 282 33.67 -12.13 -8.54
C THR A 282 34.60 -13.17 -7.92
N PRO A 283 34.09 -14.19 -7.24
CA PRO A 283 34.95 -15.27 -6.74
C PRO A 283 35.64 -15.95 -7.92
N ALA A 284 36.93 -16.24 -7.72
CA ALA A 284 37.79 -16.86 -8.74
C ALA A 284 37.33 -18.30 -9.06
#